data_182ca31dc10d997252a8989a89ceeac1
#
_entry.id   182ca31dc10d997252a8989a89ceeac1
#
_cell.length_a   1.000
_cell.length_b   1.000
_cell.length_c   1.000
_cell.angle_alpha   90.00
_cell.angle_beta   90.00
_cell.angle_gamma   90.00
#
_symmetry.space_group_name_H-M   'P 1'
#
loop_
_entity.id
_entity.type
_entity.pdbx_description
1 polymer ?
#
loop_
_entity_poly.entity_id
_entity_poly.type
_entity_poly.pdbx_seq_one_letter_code
_entity_poly.pdbx_strand_id
1 'polypeptide(L)'
;MNELALKYGCNPNQKPSRIFMQDGKELPVEVLNGKPGYINFLDAFNSFQLVRELKAATGLPAAASFKHVSPAGAAVATELSDTLKKIYFVDDLELSPIASAYAMARGADRMSSYGDWVALSDTCDVQTAKLLQREVSDGIIAPDYTPEALEVLKTKRRGTYNVVKIDPDYVPAPIEHKDVFGVTFEQGRNELKIDEAMLMQNIVTQNKELTEEAKRDLLIALITLKYTQSNSVCYAKGGQAIGVGAGQQSRIHCTRLAGNKADIWYLRQHPKVMSLPFVDNIRRPDRDNTIDVYISDDYEDVLADGVWEQFFKTKPEPLTKEEKKEWLKTFSVVSLGSDAFFPFGDNIERAKRSGVQFVAQPGGSIRDDNVIETCDKYNMTMSFTGIRLFHH
;
A
#
# COMPACT_ATOMS: atom_id res chain seq x y z
N MET A 1 6.29 -28.81 9.74
CA MET A 1 6.61 -29.15 8.31
C MET A 1 7.85 -28.36 7.90
N ASN A 2 8.90 -29.03 7.44
CA ASN A 2 10.20 -28.39 7.18
C ASN A 2 10.32 -27.83 5.75
N GLU A 3 9.48 -28.29 4.86
CA GLU A 3 9.40 -27.81 3.48
C GLU A 3 7.99 -27.95 2.91
N LEU A 4 7.71 -27.16 1.87
CA LEU A 4 6.48 -27.24 1.10
C LEU A 4 6.82 -27.21 -0.39
N ALA A 5 6.47 -28.27 -1.11
CA ALA A 5 6.60 -28.31 -2.56
C ALA A 5 5.57 -27.39 -3.22
N LEU A 6 6.03 -26.63 -4.21
CA LEU A 6 5.20 -25.70 -4.96
C LEU A 6 5.00 -26.19 -6.39
N LYS A 7 3.94 -25.76 -7.04
CA LYS A 7 3.61 -26.19 -8.40
C LYS A 7 4.68 -25.78 -9.41
N TYR A 8 5.24 -24.57 -9.27
CA TYR A 8 6.34 -23.99 -10.03
C TYR A 8 6.88 -22.76 -9.31
N GLY A 9 7.99 -22.19 -9.76
CA GLY A 9 8.55 -20.95 -9.24
C GLY A 9 7.81 -19.70 -9.70
N CYS A 10 8.53 -18.65 -10.12
CA CYS A 10 7.89 -17.45 -10.67
C CYS A 10 7.10 -17.72 -11.94
N ASN A 11 7.55 -18.68 -12.75
CA ASN A 11 6.93 -19.03 -14.03
C ASN A 11 6.69 -20.55 -14.13
N PRO A 12 5.69 -21.00 -14.92
CA PRO A 12 5.36 -22.43 -15.05
C PRO A 12 6.48 -23.36 -15.47
N ASN A 13 7.47 -22.85 -16.20
CA ASN A 13 8.66 -23.62 -16.64
C ASN A 13 9.74 -23.75 -15.55
N GLN A 14 9.65 -22.96 -14.47
CA GLN A 14 10.63 -22.98 -13.37
C GLN A 14 10.28 -24.08 -12.36
N LYS A 15 10.75 -25.29 -12.64
CA LYS A 15 10.54 -26.50 -11.83
C LYS A 15 11.87 -27.23 -11.62
N PRO A 16 12.08 -27.89 -10.47
CA PRO A 16 11.18 -27.99 -9.32
C PRO A 16 11.07 -26.67 -8.56
N SER A 17 10.08 -26.58 -7.64
CA SER A 17 9.90 -25.42 -6.78
C SER A 17 9.46 -25.83 -5.38
N ARG A 18 10.00 -25.19 -4.35
CA ARG A 18 9.65 -25.40 -2.95
C ARG A 18 10.02 -24.20 -2.11
N ILE A 19 9.41 -24.10 -0.92
CA ILE A 19 9.92 -23.29 0.19
C ILE A 19 10.39 -24.22 1.30
N PHE A 20 11.46 -23.85 1.99
CA PHE A 20 12.04 -24.63 3.09
C PHE A 20 12.93 -23.77 3.97
N MET A 21 13.20 -24.25 5.18
CA MET A 21 14.15 -23.61 6.10
C MET A 21 15.55 -24.17 5.89
N GLN A 22 16.53 -23.31 5.63
CA GLN A 22 17.94 -23.71 5.40
C GLN A 22 18.54 -24.45 6.61
N ASP A 23 18.11 -24.09 7.83
CA ASP A 23 18.56 -24.73 9.07
C ASP A 23 17.79 -26.03 9.41
N GLY A 24 16.89 -26.46 8.53
CA GLY A 24 16.10 -27.69 8.68
C GLY A 24 14.97 -27.59 9.70
N LYS A 25 14.71 -26.43 10.28
CA LYS A 25 13.57 -26.21 11.20
C LYS A 25 12.24 -26.24 10.45
N GLU A 26 11.17 -26.22 11.21
CA GLU A 26 9.83 -26.09 10.64
C GLU A 26 9.61 -24.72 10.04
N LEU A 27 8.81 -24.67 8.98
CA LEU A 27 8.35 -23.41 8.39
C LEU A 27 7.54 -22.61 9.43
N PRO A 28 7.70 -21.28 9.48
CA PRO A 28 6.94 -20.43 10.41
C PRO A 28 5.48 -20.23 9.98
N VAL A 29 5.01 -20.96 8.99
CA VAL A 29 3.67 -20.85 8.41
C VAL A 29 2.96 -22.18 8.30
N GLU A 30 1.63 -22.11 8.37
CA GLU A 30 0.71 -23.22 8.11
C GLU A 30 -0.31 -22.78 7.06
N VAL A 31 -0.51 -23.59 6.01
CA VAL A 31 -1.55 -23.36 5.01
C VAL A 31 -2.86 -23.96 5.49
N LEU A 32 -3.81 -23.11 5.86
CA LEU A 32 -5.12 -23.52 6.37
C LEU A 32 -6.11 -23.85 5.25
N ASN A 33 -5.93 -23.22 4.08
CA ASN A 33 -6.75 -23.46 2.88
C ASN A 33 -6.00 -23.06 1.62
N GLY A 34 -6.37 -23.68 0.50
CA GLY A 34 -5.79 -23.37 -0.81
C GLY A 34 -4.44 -24.01 -1.07
N LYS A 35 -3.76 -23.53 -2.09
CA LYS A 35 -2.40 -23.97 -2.50
C LYS A 35 -1.61 -22.74 -2.96
N PRO A 36 -1.05 -21.95 -2.05
CA PRO A 36 -0.27 -20.78 -2.40
C PRO A 36 0.93 -21.13 -3.28
N GLY A 37 1.19 -20.32 -4.28
CA GLY A 37 2.35 -20.46 -5.15
C GLY A 37 3.57 -19.69 -4.66
N TYR A 38 4.63 -19.73 -5.44
CA TYR A 38 5.91 -19.09 -5.14
C TYR A 38 5.78 -17.57 -4.92
N ILE A 39 5.13 -16.85 -5.84
CA ILE A 39 4.92 -15.41 -5.72
C ILE A 39 3.99 -15.09 -4.53
N ASN A 40 2.98 -15.92 -4.28
CA ASN A 40 2.10 -15.75 -3.13
C ASN A 40 2.88 -15.77 -1.80
N PHE A 41 3.84 -16.66 -1.63
CA PHE A 41 4.68 -16.70 -0.44
C PHE A 41 5.65 -15.53 -0.36
N LEU A 42 6.18 -15.01 -1.48
CA LEU A 42 6.95 -13.77 -1.48
C LEU A 42 6.10 -12.59 -1.00
N ASP A 43 4.87 -12.47 -1.52
CA ASP A 43 3.91 -11.46 -1.05
C ASP A 43 3.59 -11.64 0.43
N ALA A 44 3.31 -12.88 0.87
CA ALA A 44 2.94 -13.20 2.24
C ALA A 44 4.03 -12.79 3.24
N PHE A 45 5.27 -13.20 3.00
CA PHE A 45 6.36 -12.93 3.95
C PHE A 45 6.79 -11.45 3.97
N ASN A 46 6.79 -10.77 2.83
CA ASN A 46 7.10 -9.35 2.78
C ASN A 46 5.99 -8.51 3.41
N SER A 47 4.73 -8.78 3.08
CA SER A 47 3.59 -8.05 3.62
C SER A 47 3.40 -8.24 5.11
N PHE A 48 3.67 -9.44 5.63
CA PHE A 48 3.55 -9.70 7.08
C PHE A 48 4.61 -8.93 7.88
N GLN A 49 5.83 -8.87 7.39
CA GLN A 49 6.88 -8.05 8.03
C GLN A 49 6.45 -6.58 8.10
N LEU A 50 5.90 -6.03 7.01
CA LEU A 50 5.41 -4.67 6.95
C LEU A 50 4.35 -4.40 8.02
N VAL A 51 3.29 -5.21 8.09
CA VAL A 51 2.20 -4.97 9.05
C VAL A 51 2.64 -5.18 10.51
N ARG A 52 3.56 -6.12 10.76
CA ARG A 52 4.15 -6.33 12.07
C ARG A 52 4.94 -5.10 12.54
N GLU A 53 5.73 -4.50 11.66
CA GLU A 53 6.46 -3.26 11.96
C GLU A 53 5.54 -2.06 12.13
N LEU A 54 4.50 -1.92 11.31
CA LEU A 54 3.50 -0.86 11.47
C LEU A 54 2.82 -0.92 12.84
N LYS A 55 2.40 -2.12 13.27
CA LYS A 55 1.81 -2.31 14.59
C LYS A 55 2.81 -1.97 15.70
N ALA A 56 4.05 -2.41 15.58
CA ALA A 56 5.09 -2.11 16.58
C ALA A 56 5.38 -0.61 16.68
N ALA A 57 5.38 0.11 15.56
CA ALA A 57 5.68 1.54 15.52
C ALA A 57 4.51 2.42 15.99
N THR A 58 3.27 2.02 15.74
CA THR A 58 2.07 2.84 15.98
C THR A 58 1.19 2.37 17.13
N GLY A 59 1.36 1.12 17.58
CA GLY A 59 0.47 0.49 18.58
C GLY A 59 -0.92 0.13 18.04
N LEU A 60 -1.19 0.34 16.76
CA LEU A 60 -2.49 0.12 16.14
C LEU A 60 -2.49 -1.15 15.27
N PRO A 61 -3.63 -1.86 15.17
CA PRO A 61 -3.79 -2.92 14.18
C PRO A 61 -3.46 -2.42 12.78
N ALA A 62 -2.73 -3.22 12.01
CA ALA A 62 -2.25 -2.84 10.70
C ALA A 62 -2.60 -3.89 9.64
N ALA A 63 -2.80 -3.43 8.41
CA ALA A 63 -3.04 -4.26 7.25
C ALA A 63 -2.28 -3.76 6.02
N ALA A 64 -2.02 -4.67 5.09
CA ALA A 64 -1.43 -4.34 3.80
C ALA A 64 -2.13 -5.10 2.67
N SER A 65 -2.11 -4.48 1.49
CA SER A 65 -2.51 -5.06 0.22
C SER A 65 -1.29 -5.11 -0.68
N PHE A 66 -0.84 -6.32 -1.02
CA PHE A 66 0.36 -6.56 -1.83
C PHE A 66 0.02 -7.05 -3.22
N LYS A 67 0.81 -6.64 -4.18
CA LYS A 67 0.76 -7.10 -5.57
C LYS A 67 2.16 -7.08 -6.17
N HIS A 68 2.56 -8.20 -6.80
CA HIS A 68 3.89 -8.34 -7.40
C HIS A 68 5.04 -7.97 -6.44
N VAL A 69 4.97 -8.50 -5.21
CA VAL A 69 5.98 -8.35 -4.16
C VAL A 69 6.23 -6.89 -3.74
N SER A 70 5.23 -6.04 -3.90
CA SER A 70 5.25 -4.65 -3.43
C SER A 70 3.89 -4.25 -2.87
N PRO A 71 3.83 -3.32 -1.90
CA PRO A 71 2.58 -2.83 -1.39
C PRO A 71 1.86 -1.96 -2.43
N ALA A 72 0.60 -2.29 -2.72
CA ALA A 72 -0.34 -1.37 -3.35
C ALA A 72 -0.86 -0.35 -2.33
N GLY A 73 -0.96 -0.77 -1.07
CA GLY A 73 -1.31 0.07 0.06
C GLY A 73 -1.01 -0.61 1.39
N ALA A 74 -0.95 0.21 2.43
CA ALA A 74 -0.78 -0.19 3.82
C ALA A 74 -1.47 0.83 4.72
N ALA A 75 -2.00 0.38 5.86
CA ALA A 75 -2.72 1.24 6.78
C ALA A 75 -2.71 0.70 8.20
N VAL A 76 -2.96 1.61 9.14
CA VAL A 76 -3.27 1.28 10.54
C VAL A 76 -4.72 1.64 10.83
N ALA A 77 -5.31 1.00 11.84
CA ALA A 77 -6.70 1.22 12.22
C ALA A 77 -6.90 2.64 12.77
N THR A 78 -7.42 3.51 11.94
CA THR A 78 -7.90 4.85 12.29
C THR A 78 -9.37 4.98 11.93
N GLU A 79 -10.01 6.04 12.37
CA GLU A 79 -11.42 6.28 12.06
C GLU A 79 -11.61 6.56 10.56
N LEU A 80 -12.54 5.84 9.95
CA LEU A 80 -12.97 6.06 8.58
C LEU A 80 -14.10 7.08 8.52
N SER A 81 -13.90 8.17 7.76
CA SER A 81 -14.98 9.10 7.44
C SER A 81 -16.05 8.43 6.57
N ASP A 82 -17.25 8.97 6.57
CA ASP A 82 -18.34 8.47 5.70
C ASP A 82 -17.97 8.55 4.23
N THR A 83 -17.20 9.55 3.82
CA THR A 83 -16.68 9.68 2.46
C THR A 83 -15.76 8.51 2.11
N LEU A 84 -14.80 8.18 2.98
CA LEU A 84 -13.89 7.05 2.76
C LEU A 84 -14.64 5.71 2.76
N LYS A 85 -15.60 5.52 3.65
CA LYS A 85 -16.45 4.31 3.64
C LYS A 85 -17.15 4.12 2.30
N LYS A 86 -17.67 5.20 1.72
CA LYS A 86 -18.35 5.16 0.40
C LYS A 86 -17.38 4.83 -0.73
N ILE A 87 -16.24 5.50 -0.82
CA ILE A 87 -15.27 5.25 -1.92
C ILE A 87 -14.58 3.89 -1.81
N TYR A 88 -14.56 3.29 -0.59
CA TYR A 88 -14.05 1.93 -0.37
C TYR A 88 -15.15 0.86 -0.46
N PHE A 89 -16.39 1.27 -0.72
CA PHE A 89 -17.57 0.40 -0.83
C PHE A 89 -17.80 -0.47 0.42
N VAL A 90 -17.66 0.14 1.60
CA VAL A 90 -17.81 -0.50 2.92
C VAL A 90 -18.80 0.23 3.82
N ASP A 91 -19.55 1.19 3.29
CA ASP A 91 -20.53 2.00 4.03
C ASP A 91 -21.75 1.18 4.53
N ASP A 92 -21.96 -0.01 4.00
CA ASP A 92 -22.98 -0.99 4.41
C ASP A 92 -22.46 -2.07 5.38
N LEU A 93 -21.17 -1.98 5.80
CA LEU A 93 -20.55 -2.95 6.69
C LEU A 93 -20.23 -2.36 8.05
N GLU A 94 -20.39 -3.20 9.08
CA GLU A 94 -19.77 -2.97 10.37
C GLU A 94 -18.28 -3.39 10.28
N LEU A 95 -17.37 -2.49 10.61
CA LEU A 95 -15.93 -2.71 10.50
C LEU A 95 -15.29 -2.76 11.89
N SER A 96 -14.63 -3.86 12.19
CA SER A 96 -13.69 -3.94 13.31
C SER A 96 -12.44 -3.09 13.01
N PRO A 97 -11.57 -2.80 14.00
CA PRO A 97 -10.33 -2.08 13.77
C PRO A 97 -9.46 -2.70 12.67
N ILE A 98 -9.29 -4.04 12.67
CA ILE A 98 -8.48 -4.71 11.65
C ILE A 98 -9.16 -4.71 10.27
N ALA A 99 -10.49 -4.80 10.21
CA ALA A 99 -11.24 -4.66 8.97
C ALA A 99 -11.13 -3.24 8.40
N SER A 100 -11.17 -2.21 9.24
CA SER A 100 -10.94 -0.82 8.84
C SER A 100 -9.53 -0.62 8.27
N ALA A 101 -8.51 -1.16 8.91
CA ALA A 101 -7.14 -1.10 8.42
C ALA A 101 -7.01 -1.73 7.02
N TYR A 102 -7.64 -2.88 6.78
CA TYR A 102 -7.62 -3.50 5.46
C TYR A 102 -8.41 -2.72 4.42
N ALA A 103 -9.59 -2.21 4.77
CA ALA A 103 -10.36 -1.35 3.87
C ALA A 103 -9.54 -0.15 3.39
N MET A 104 -8.78 0.46 4.29
CA MET A 104 -7.89 1.58 4.00
C MET A 104 -6.67 1.16 3.18
N ALA A 105 -6.03 0.04 3.52
CA ALA A 105 -4.88 -0.47 2.78
C ALA A 105 -5.23 -0.79 1.32
N ARG A 106 -6.35 -1.47 1.09
CA ARG A 106 -6.86 -1.74 -0.25
C ARG A 106 -7.34 -0.49 -0.97
N GLY A 107 -7.95 0.43 -0.22
CA GLY A 107 -8.52 1.67 -0.72
C GLY A 107 -7.51 2.66 -1.28
N ALA A 108 -6.25 2.54 -0.92
CA ALA A 108 -5.17 3.38 -1.43
C ALA A 108 -5.06 3.32 -2.97
N ASP A 109 -5.14 2.12 -3.51
CA ASP A 109 -5.06 1.86 -4.95
C ASP A 109 -5.90 0.62 -5.27
N ARG A 110 -7.19 0.82 -5.50
CA ARG A 110 -8.13 -0.28 -5.75
C ARG A 110 -7.85 -1.01 -7.08
N MET A 111 -7.23 -0.31 -8.05
CA MET A 111 -6.86 -0.92 -9.32
C MET A 111 -5.70 -1.92 -9.13
N SER A 112 -4.63 -1.50 -8.45
CA SER A 112 -3.49 -2.37 -8.16
C SER A 112 -3.82 -3.48 -7.15
N SER A 113 -4.83 -3.27 -6.29
CA SER A 113 -5.27 -4.26 -5.30
C SER A 113 -6.18 -5.35 -5.86
N TYR A 114 -6.52 -5.31 -7.13
CA TYR A 114 -7.27 -6.38 -7.80
C TYR A 114 -6.44 -7.66 -7.87
N GLY A 115 -6.89 -8.71 -7.16
CA GLY A 115 -6.14 -9.95 -7.01
C GLY A 115 -4.94 -9.81 -6.05
N ASP A 116 -5.10 -9.04 -4.97
CA ASP A 116 -4.07 -8.77 -3.99
C ASP A 116 -3.74 -9.97 -3.09
N TRP A 117 -2.64 -9.84 -2.36
CA TRP A 117 -2.33 -10.62 -1.18
C TRP A 117 -2.50 -9.74 0.05
N VAL A 118 -3.32 -10.22 1.00
CA VAL A 118 -3.66 -9.51 2.24
C VAL A 118 -2.73 -9.92 3.36
N ALA A 119 -2.22 -8.94 4.13
CA ALA A 119 -1.57 -9.21 5.40
C ALA A 119 -2.26 -8.44 6.53
N LEU A 120 -2.42 -9.12 7.66
CA LEU A 120 -2.97 -8.54 8.89
C LEU A 120 -1.97 -8.72 10.03
N SER A 121 -1.81 -7.70 10.87
CA SER A 121 -0.97 -7.76 12.06
C SER A 121 -1.62 -8.52 13.23
N ASP A 122 -2.93 -8.68 13.18
CA ASP A 122 -3.77 -9.25 14.23
C ASP A 122 -4.65 -10.39 13.69
N THR A 123 -5.32 -11.10 14.60
CA THR A 123 -6.27 -12.15 14.24
C THR A 123 -7.31 -11.63 13.24
N CYS A 124 -7.49 -12.38 12.15
CA CYS A 124 -8.57 -12.10 11.19
C CYS A 124 -9.91 -12.45 11.81
N ASP A 125 -10.77 -11.45 11.94
CA ASP A 125 -12.13 -11.60 12.45
C ASP A 125 -13.18 -11.76 11.33
N VAL A 126 -14.40 -12.03 11.72
CA VAL A 126 -15.50 -12.26 10.77
C VAL A 126 -15.84 -11.01 9.94
N GLN A 127 -15.69 -9.81 10.49
CA GLN A 127 -15.92 -8.56 9.74
C GLN A 127 -14.92 -8.42 8.61
N THR A 128 -13.65 -8.69 8.87
CA THR A 128 -12.58 -8.69 7.84
C THR A 128 -12.84 -9.76 6.79
N ALA A 129 -13.21 -10.97 7.19
CA ALA A 129 -13.53 -12.05 6.26
C ALA A 129 -14.72 -11.71 5.33
N LYS A 130 -15.77 -11.10 5.87
CA LYS A 130 -16.94 -10.63 5.10
C LYS A 130 -16.57 -9.53 4.10
N LEU A 131 -15.69 -8.61 4.49
CA LEU A 131 -15.15 -7.60 3.57
C LEU A 131 -14.39 -8.27 2.44
N LEU A 132 -13.47 -9.17 2.76
CA LEU A 132 -12.68 -9.91 1.77
C LEU A 132 -13.54 -10.74 0.83
N GLN A 133 -14.64 -11.30 1.29
CA GLN A 133 -15.56 -12.10 0.48
C GLN A 133 -16.10 -11.33 -0.73
N ARG A 134 -16.20 -10.01 -0.62
CA ARG A 134 -16.68 -9.11 -1.69
C ARG A 134 -15.63 -8.73 -2.71
N GLU A 135 -14.35 -8.91 -2.38
CA GLU A 135 -13.23 -8.39 -3.17
C GLU A 135 -12.52 -9.50 -3.95
N VAL A 136 -11.91 -9.15 -5.07
CA VAL A 136 -11.02 -10.07 -5.79
C VAL A 136 -9.65 -10.04 -5.11
N SER A 137 -9.29 -11.16 -4.51
CA SER A 137 -8.07 -11.35 -3.74
C SER A 137 -7.53 -12.76 -3.96
N ASP A 138 -6.22 -12.94 -3.91
CA ASP A 138 -5.56 -14.23 -4.13
C ASP A 138 -5.30 -15.00 -2.83
N GLY A 139 -5.11 -14.31 -1.73
CA GLY A 139 -4.86 -14.94 -0.45
C GLY A 139 -4.64 -13.95 0.69
N ILE A 140 -4.45 -14.52 1.87
CA ILE A 140 -4.28 -13.80 3.12
C ILE A 140 -3.26 -14.48 4.03
N ILE A 141 -2.48 -13.68 4.75
CA ILE A 141 -1.65 -14.10 5.86
C ILE A 141 -2.01 -13.31 7.12
N ALA A 142 -2.17 -14.01 8.23
CA ALA A 142 -2.45 -13.43 9.54
C ALA A 142 -1.88 -14.33 10.64
N PRO A 143 -1.67 -13.80 11.87
CA PRO A 143 -1.20 -14.59 13.00
C PRO A 143 -2.23 -15.63 13.47
N ASP A 144 -3.51 -15.34 13.30
CA ASP A 144 -4.60 -16.27 13.59
C ASP A 144 -5.90 -15.88 12.87
N TYR A 145 -6.89 -16.75 12.97
CA TYR A 145 -8.23 -16.58 12.38
C TYR A 145 -9.29 -17.03 13.39
N THR A 146 -10.35 -16.22 13.57
CA THR A 146 -11.48 -16.75 14.32
C THR A 146 -12.13 -17.91 13.56
N PRO A 147 -12.78 -18.87 14.25
CA PRO A 147 -13.45 -19.97 13.56
C PRO A 147 -14.45 -19.50 12.50
N GLU A 148 -15.22 -18.47 12.81
CA GLU A 148 -16.22 -17.89 11.90
C GLU A 148 -15.55 -17.22 10.67
N ALA A 149 -14.45 -16.50 10.86
CA ALA A 149 -13.69 -15.90 9.77
C ALA A 149 -13.13 -16.96 8.84
N LEU A 150 -12.55 -18.03 9.40
CA LEU A 150 -11.98 -19.13 8.62
C LEU A 150 -13.03 -19.84 7.77
N GLU A 151 -14.23 -20.08 8.32
CA GLU A 151 -15.34 -20.67 7.57
C GLU A 151 -15.75 -19.78 6.38
N VAL A 152 -15.86 -18.47 6.57
CA VAL A 152 -16.17 -17.54 5.48
C VAL A 152 -15.07 -17.57 4.40
N LEU A 153 -13.81 -17.50 4.80
CA LEU A 153 -12.67 -17.49 3.87
C LEU A 153 -12.55 -18.78 3.06
N LYS A 154 -12.84 -19.93 3.67
CA LYS A 154 -12.83 -21.25 3.01
C LYS A 154 -13.86 -21.36 1.89
N THR A 155 -14.94 -20.59 1.92
CA THR A 155 -15.95 -20.61 0.84
C THR A 155 -15.56 -19.74 -0.36
N LYS A 156 -14.62 -18.82 -0.18
CA LYS A 156 -14.18 -17.87 -1.23
C LYS A 156 -13.47 -18.63 -2.36
N ARG A 157 -13.62 -18.11 -3.61
CA ARG A 157 -13.05 -18.70 -4.83
C ARG A 157 -13.42 -20.20 -4.99
N ARG A 158 -14.67 -20.56 -4.67
CA ARG A 158 -15.15 -21.95 -4.72
C ARG A 158 -14.29 -22.91 -3.87
N GLY A 159 -13.85 -22.44 -2.71
CA GLY A 159 -13.06 -23.24 -1.77
C GLY A 159 -11.54 -23.24 -2.00
N THR A 160 -11.04 -22.45 -2.94
CA THR A 160 -9.61 -22.42 -3.30
C THR A 160 -8.85 -21.19 -2.82
N TYR A 161 -9.48 -20.31 -2.06
CA TYR A 161 -8.82 -19.11 -1.51
C TYR A 161 -7.66 -19.48 -0.62
N ASN A 162 -6.51 -18.82 -0.80
CA ASN A 162 -5.33 -19.14 -0.02
C ASN A 162 -5.39 -18.48 1.35
N VAL A 163 -5.34 -19.29 2.41
CA VAL A 163 -5.35 -18.84 3.81
C VAL A 163 -4.11 -19.40 4.51
N VAL A 164 -3.24 -18.50 4.94
CA VAL A 164 -1.96 -18.83 5.59
C VAL A 164 -1.94 -18.26 7.00
N LYS A 165 -1.63 -19.10 7.98
CA LYS A 165 -1.34 -18.71 9.35
C LYS A 165 0.16 -18.61 9.53
N ILE A 166 0.64 -17.58 10.23
CA ILE A 166 2.06 -17.38 10.54
C ILE A 166 2.27 -17.28 12.05
N ASP A 167 3.37 -17.85 12.52
CA ASP A 167 3.84 -17.62 13.89
C ASP A 167 4.25 -16.13 14.05
N PRO A 168 3.52 -15.36 14.86
CA PRO A 168 3.82 -13.92 15.03
C PRO A 168 5.14 -13.65 15.74
N ASP A 169 5.65 -14.63 16.50
CA ASP A 169 6.87 -14.52 17.30
C ASP A 169 8.11 -15.00 16.53
N TYR A 170 7.92 -15.51 15.31
CA TYR A 170 9.04 -15.96 14.49
C TYR A 170 10.01 -14.82 14.17
N VAL A 171 11.29 -15.07 14.42
CA VAL A 171 12.39 -14.18 14.11
C VAL A 171 13.33 -14.87 13.11
N PRO A 172 13.48 -14.31 11.89
CA PRO A 172 14.42 -14.84 10.91
C PRO A 172 15.88 -14.78 11.40
N ALA A 173 16.74 -15.57 10.77
CA ALA A 173 18.18 -15.48 10.99
C ALA A 173 18.68 -14.05 10.69
N PRO A 174 19.75 -13.58 11.41
CA PRO A 174 20.28 -12.23 11.22
C PRO A 174 21.00 -12.02 9.89
N ILE A 175 21.33 -13.11 9.20
CA ILE A 175 22.00 -13.11 7.90
C ILE A 175 21.02 -13.67 6.85
N GLU A 176 20.92 -12.98 5.74
CA GLU A 176 20.10 -13.41 4.60
C GLU A 176 20.94 -13.60 3.33
N HIS A 177 20.48 -14.48 2.45
CA HIS A 177 21.15 -14.85 1.20
C HIS A 177 20.23 -14.65 0.01
N LYS A 178 20.83 -14.30 -1.11
CA LYS A 178 20.18 -14.22 -2.42
C LYS A 178 21.09 -14.75 -3.49
N ASP A 179 20.60 -15.66 -4.31
CA ASP A 179 21.36 -16.22 -5.43
C ASP A 179 21.01 -15.51 -6.74
N VAL A 180 22.04 -15.03 -7.44
CA VAL A 180 21.92 -14.43 -8.75
C VAL A 180 22.99 -15.01 -9.65
N PHE A 181 22.61 -15.63 -10.74
CA PHE A 181 23.53 -16.26 -11.71
C PHE A 181 24.49 -17.28 -11.07
N GLY A 182 24.02 -18.02 -10.04
CA GLY A 182 24.83 -18.99 -9.31
C GLY A 182 25.81 -18.39 -8.29
N VAL A 183 25.82 -17.07 -8.13
CA VAL A 183 26.59 -16.37 -7.10
C VAL A 183 25.65 -16.05 -5.92
N THR A 184 26.05 -16.47 -4.74
CA THR A 184 25.32 -16.18 -3.52
C THR A 184 25.76 -14.83 -2.94
N PHE A 185 24.80 -13.94 -2.79
CA PHE A 185 24.95 -12.68 -2.06
C PHE A 185 24.56 -12.89 -0.61
N GLU A 186 25.35 -12.39 0.30
CA GLU A 186 25.14 -12.47 1.75
C GLU A 186 25.12 -11.07 2.34
N GLN A 187 24.13 -10.77 3.19
CA GLN A 187 24.07 -9.52 3.93
C GLN A 187 23.38 -9.71 5.28
N GLY A 188 23.59 -8.75 6.19
CA GLY A 188 22.76 -8.65 7.38
C GLY A 188 21.32 -8.33 7.01
N ARG A 189 20.36 -8.99 7.66
CA ARG A 189 18.93 -8.65 7.50
C ARG A 189 18.70 -7.20 7.95
N ASN A 190 17.84 -6.48 7.25
CA ASN A 190 17.48 -5.11 7.62
C ASN A 190 16.61 -5.09 8.89
N GLU A 191 17.25 -4.99 10.04
CA GLU A 191 16.62 -4.95 11.36
C GLU A 191 16.37 -3.53 11.88
N LEU A 192 16.61 -2.53 11.03
CA LEU A 192 16.44 -1.14 11.39
C LEU A 192 15.02 -0.86 11.86
N LYS A 193 14.88 -0.29 13.04
CA LYS A 193 13.61 0.19 13.57
C LYS A 193 13.34 1.61 13.08
N ILE A 194 12.18 1.81 12.49
CA ILE A 194 11.67 3.11 12.09
C ILE A 194 10.71 3.56 13.17
N ASP A 195 11.05 4.63 13.87
CA ASP A 195 10.31 5.16 15.01
C ASP A 195 10.23 6.70 15.01
N GLU A 196 9.46 7.23 15.93
CA GLU A 196 9.28 8.67 16.08
C GLU A 196 10.59 9.42 16.40
N ALA A 197 11.48 8.81 17.17
CA ALA A 197 12.76 9.42 17.53
C ALA A 197 13.60 9.71 16.28
N MET A 198 13.58 8.81 15.30
CA MET A 198 14.23 8.99 14.00
C MET A 198 13.69 10.22 13.24
N LEU A 199 12.38 10.43 13.26
CA LEU A 199 11.77 11.59 12.61
C LEU A 199 12.11 12.91 13.27
N MET A 200 12.23 12.91 14.59
CA MET A 200 12.48 14.13 15.38
C MET A 200 13.96 14.50 15.50
N GLN A 201 14.87 13.60 15.13
CA GLN A 201 16.30 13.74 15.35
C GLN A 201 16.92 14.90 14.56
N ASN A 202 16.49 15.12 13.32
CA ASN A 202 17.09 16.12 12.43
C ASN A 202 16.06 16.74 11.48
N ILE A 203 15.29 17.70 12.00
CA ILE A 203 14.37 18.49 11.16
C ILE A 203 15.17 19.68 10.60
N VAL A 204 15.32 19.70 9.26
CA VAL A 204 16.25 20.60 8.56
C VAL A 204 15.60 21.88 8.02
N THR A 205 14.28 21.94 7.90
CA THR A 205 13.52 23.08 7.40
C THR A 205 13.34 24.17 8.48
N GLN A 206 12.93 25.39 8.08
CA GLN A 206 12.59 26.47 9.01
C GLN A 206 11.38 26.10 9.87
N ASN A 207 10.31 25.58 9.27
CA ASN A 207 9.20 25.00 10.03
C ASN A 207 9.66 23.69 10.69
N LYS A 208 9.51 23.61 12.01
CA LYS A 208 9.94 22.47 12.82
C LYS A 208 8.76 21.63 13.33
N GLU A 209 7.54 22.01 12.99
CA GLU A 209 6.34 21.38 13.51
C GLU A 209 6.05 20.05 12.81
N LEU A 210 5.95 18.96 13.58
CA LEU A 210 5.39 17.69 13.16
C LEU A 210 4.23 17.36 14.11
N THR A 211 3.02 17.35 13.61
CA THR A 211 1.84 16.92 14.37
C THR A 211 1.91 15.42 14.63
N GLU A 212 1.17 14.91 15.62
CA GLU A 212 1.09 13.47 15.90
C GLU A 212 0.58 12.68 14.70
N GLU A 213 -0.38 13.24 13.95
CA GLU A 213 -0.86 12.65 12.70
C GLU A 213 0.22 12.58 11.64
N ALA A 214 1.00 13.66 11.48
CA ALA A 214 2.11 13.69 10.53
C ALA A 214 3.20 12.69 10.89
N LYS A 215 3.56 12.55 12.15
CA LYS A 215 4.51 11.54 12.62
C LYS A 215 4.03 10.13 12.29
N ARG A 216 2.78 9.80 12.65
CA ARG A 216 2.17 8.51 12.32
C ARG A 216 2.21 8.23 10.81
N ASP A 217 1.79 9.20 10.00
CA ASP A 217 1.71 9.03 8.54
C ASP A 217 3.10 8.94 7.89
N LEU A 218 4.11 9.65 8.42
CA LEU A 218 5.50 9.48 7.99
C LEU A 218 6.07 8.11 8.37
N LEU A 219 5.74 7.58 9.55
CA LEU A 219 6.10 6.21 9.92
C LEU A 219 5.49 5.19 8.97
N ILE A 220 4.21 5.34 8.63
CA ILE A 220 3.53 4.49 7.65
C ILE A 220 4.24 4.56 6.31
N ALA A 221 4.55 5.76 5.82
CA ALA A 221 5.25 5.94 4.55
C ALA A 221 6.61 5.22 4.55
N LEU A 222 7.46 5.46 5.55
CA LEU A 222 8.81 4.88 5.61
C LEU A 222 8.80 3.37 5.80
N ILE A 223 7.94 2.83 6.67
CA ILE A 223 7.84 1.38 6.89
C ILE A 223 7.29 0.70 5.62
N THR A 224 6.34 1.31 4.93
CA THR A 224 5.85 0.82 3.63
C THR A 224 7.00 0.74 2.62
N LEU A 225 7.86 1.77 2.57
CA LEU A 225 9.00 1.80 1.63
C LEU A 225 10.08 0.77 1.94
N LYS A 226 10.26 0.40 3.20
CA LYS A 226 11.19 -0.67 3.61
C LYS A 226 10.90 -2.00 2.91
N TYR A 227 9.66 -2.21 2.48
CA TYR A 227 9.19 -3.42 1.79
C TYR A 227 8.71 -3.15 0.36
N THR A 228 9.13 -2.04 -0.22
CA THR A 228 8.78 -1.64 -1.58
C THR A 228 10.01 -1.65 -2.49
N GLN A 229 9.89 -2.28 -3.64
CA GLN A 229 10.97 -2.32 -4.66
C GLN A 229 11.45 -0.90 -5.00
N SER A 230 12.74 -0.66 -4.86
CA SER A 230 13.37 0.66 -5.10
C SER A 230 13.52 0.97 -6.62
N ASN A 231 13.61 2.27 -7.00
CA ASN A 231 13.33 3.44 -6.15
C ASN A 231 11.87 3.46 -5.73
N SER A 232 11.62 3.91 -4.52
CA SER A 232 10.25 4.00 -4.03
C SER A 232 9.96 5.30 -3.27
N VAL A 233 8.72 5.77 -3.41
CA VAL A 233 8.19 6.97 -2.76
C VAL A 233 6.76 6.66 -2.31
N CYS A 234 6.38 7.12 -1.12
CA CYS A 234 5.06 6.89 -0.56
C CYS A 234 4.44 8.19 -0.03
N TYR A 235 3.22 8.47 -0.48
CA TYR A 235 2.35 9.51 0.06
C TYR A 235 1.42 8.85 1.07
N ALA A 236 1.25 9.47 2.24
CA ALA A 236 0.40 8.96 3.31
C ALA A 236 -0.47 10.06 3.92
N LYS A 237 -1.67 9.70 4.34
CA LYS A 237 -2.62 10.61 4.98
C LYS A 237 -3.64 9.83 5.79
N GLY A 238 -3.95 10.31 6.99
CA GLY A 238 -5.06 9.77 7.78
C GLY A 238 -4.87 8.32 8.25
N GLY A 239 -3.63 7.86 8.42
CA GLY A 239 -3.34 6.50 8.89
C GLY A 239 -3.15 5.49 7.76
N GLN A 240 -3.00 5.92 6.51
CA GLN A 240 -2.84 5.04 5.37
C GLN A 240 -1.89 5.59 4.30
N ALA A 241 -1.21 4.72 3.59
CA ALA A 241 -0.61 5.04 2.31
C ALA A 241 -1.71 5.37 1.31
N ILE A 242 -1.54 6.41 0.53
CA ILE A 242 -2.51 6.87 -0.48
C ILE A 242 -1.93 6.86 -1.90
N GLY A 243 -0.63 6.69 -2.03
CA GLY A 243 0.04 6.53 -3.31
C GLY A 243 1.44 5.98 -3.12
N VAL A 244 1.72 4.81 -3.68
CA VAL A 244 3.03 4.16 -3.65
C VAL A 244 3.59 4.07 -5.05
N GLY A 245 4.77 4.64 -5.26
CA GLY A 245 5.57 4.44 -6.45
C GLY A 245 6.69 3.45 -6.18
N ALA A 246 6.81 2.43 -7.00
CA ALA A 246 7.74 1.32 -6.81
C ALA A 246 8.56 1.03 -8.07
N GLY A 247 9.80 0.54 -7.91
CA GLY A 247 10.59 -0.02 -8.98
C GLY A 247 11.02 0.98 -10.07
N GLN A 248 11.07 2.27 -9.77
CA GLN A 248 11.43 3.28 -10.75
C GLN A 248 12.94 3.56 -10.76
N GLN A 249 13.49 3.73 -11.96
CA GLN A 249 14.93 4.02 -12.13
C GLN A 249 15.26 5.48 -11.84
N SER A 250 14.29 6.40 -12.00
CA SER A 250 14.45 7.82 -11.73
C SER A 250 13.62 8.24 -10.51
N ARG A 251 14.24 8.97 -9.58
CA ARG A 251 13.56 9.50 -8.39
C ARG A 251 12.35 10.38 -8.74
N ILE A 252 12.51 11.30 -9.69
CA ILE A 252 11.41 12.17 -10.08
C ILE A 252 10.24 11.42 -10.73
N HIS A 253 10.53 10.40 -11.53
CA HIS A 253 9.46 9.54 -12.10
C HIS A 253 8.73 8.79 -11.00
N CYS A 254 9.44 8.33 -9.99
CA CYS A 254 8.85 7.66 -8.83
C CYS A 254 7.92 8.62 -8.04
N THR A 255 8.40 9.84 -7.77
CA THR A 255 7.63 10.89 -7.09
C THR A 255 6.37 11.27 -7.87
N ARG A 256 6.47 11.35 -9.21
CA ARG A 256 5.31 11.60 -10.08
C ARG A 256 4.32 10.44 -10.05
N LEU A 257 4.78 9.20 -10.18
CA LEU A 257 3.92 8.02 -10.16
C LEU A 257 3.14 7.90 -8.85
N ALA A 258 3.84 7.99 -7.73
CA ALA A 258 3.21 7.95 -6.41
C ALA A 258 2.23 9.12 -6.21
N GLY A 259 2.61 10.32 -6.63
CA GLY A 259 1.76 11.50 -6.56
C GLY A 259 0.51 11.41 -7.44
N ASN A 260 0.61 10.84 -8.63
CA ASN A 260 -0.55 10.60 -9.50
C ASN A 260 -1.54 9.63 -8.85
N LYS A 261 -1.06 8.59 -8.19
CA LYS A 261 -1.92 7.67 -7.42
C LYS A 261 -2.60 8.36 -6.24
N ALA A 262 -1.87 9.20 -5.50
CA ALA A 262 -2.44 10.00 -4.41
C ALA A 262 -3.51 10.99 -4.92
N ASP A 263 -3.27 11.62 -6.07
CA ASP A 263 -4.24 12.52 -6.71
C ASP A 263 -5.51 11.76 -7.12
N ILE A 264 -5.40 10.57 -7.70
CA ILE A 264 -6.54 9.71 -8.04
C ILE A 264 -7.32 9.32 -6.77
N TRP A 265 -6.63 8.93 -5.70
CA TRP A 265 -7.27 8.63 -4.41
C TRP A 265 -8.11 9.82 -3.92
N TYR A 266 -7.60 11.05 -4.02
CA TYR A 266 -8.33 12.25 -3.60
C TYR A 266 -9.46 12.63 -4.57
N LEU A 267 -9.24 12.47 -5.88
CA LEU A 267 -10.26 12.71 -6.91
C LEU A 267 -11.44 11.74 -6.82
N ARG A 268 -11.24 10.51 -6.33
CA ARG A 268 -12.34 9.58 -6.06
C ARG A 268 -13.34 10.12 -5.03
N GLN A 269 -12.95 11.08 -4.20
CA GLN A 269 -13.77 11.75 -3.21
C GLN A 269 -14.52 12.98 -3.78
N HIS A 270 -14.26 13.34 -5.03
CA HIS A 270 -14.94 14.46 -5.68
C HIS A 270 -16.46 14.18 -5.81
N PRO A 271 -17.35 15.16 -5.51
CA PRO A 271 -18.80 14.96 -5.56
C PRO A 271 -19.32 14.37 -6.88
N LYS A 272 -18.79 14.81 -8.03
CA LYS A 272 -19.15 14.22 -9.34
C LYS A 272 -18.80 12.72 -9.42
N VAL A 273 -17.67 12.32 -8.89
CA VAL A 273 -17.22 10.91 -8.89
C VAL A 273 -18.08 10.06 -7.95
N MET A 274 -18.35 10.59 -6.76
CA MET A 274 -19.17 9.89 -5.74
C MET A 274 -20.63 9.74 -6.17
N SER A 275 -21.13 10.63 -7.03
CA SER A 275 -22.52 10.63 -7.52
C SER A 275 -22.70 9.99 -8.90
N LEU A 276 -21.70 9.29 -9.43
CA LEU A 276 -21.82 8.61 -10.73
C LEU A 276 -23.01 7.64 -10.74
N PRO A 277 -23.93 7.78 -11.71
CA PRO A 277 -25.18 7.04 -11.74
C PRO A 277 -25.02 5.64 -12.33
N PHE A 278 -24.25 4.78 -11.66
CA PHE A 278 -24.00 3.42 -12.10
C PHE A 278 -25.30 2.59 -12.26
N VAL A 279 -25.29 1.65 -13.21
CA VAL A 279 -26.34 0.62 -13.29
C VAL A 279 -26.34 -0.25 -12.04
N ASP A 280 -27.53 -0.75 -11.63
CA ASP A 280 -27.69 -1.44 -10.33
C ASP A 280 -26.89 -2.73 -10.22
N ASN A 281 -26.62 -3.40 -11.34
CA ASN A 281 -25.94 -4.70 -11.39
C ASN A 281 -24.46 -4.60 -11.77
N ILE A 282 -23.85 -3.42 -11.72
CA ILE A 282 -22.43 -3.27 -12.03
C ILE A 282 -21.58 -4.06 -11.04
N ARG A 283 -20.65 -4.85 -11.55
CA ARG A 283 -19.71 -5.58 -10.69
C ARG A 283 -18.66 -4.64 -10.12
N ARG A 284 -18.16 -4.93 -8.91
CA ARG A 284 -17.14 -4.11 -8.24
C ARG A 284 -15.90 -3.83 -9.10
N PRO A 285 -15.29 -4.82 -9.78
CA PRO A 285 -14.13 -4.55 -10.64
C PRO A 285 -14.44 -3.62 -11.81
N ASP A 286 -15.60 -3.77 -12.43
CA ASP A 286 -16.02 -2.92 -13.54
C ASP A 286 -16.28 -1.49 -13.06
N ARG A 287 -16.89 -1.34 -11.87
CA ARG A 287 -17.11 -0.05 -11.22
C ARG A 287 -15.78 0.65 -10.89
N ASP A 288 -14.82 -0.06 -10.31
CA ASP A 288 -13.50 0.49 -10.01
C ASP A 288 -12.77 0.95 -11.27
N ASN A 289 -12.79 0.11 -12.33
CA ASN A 289 -12.18 0.45 -13.61
C ASN A 289 -12.86 1.65 -14.27
N THR A 290 -14.19 1.70 -14.25
CA THR A 290 -14.94 2.81 -14.84
C THR A 290 -14.65 4.13 -14.11
N ILE A 291 -14.53 4.12 -12.78
CA ILE A 291 -14.15 5.30 -12.00
C ILE A 291 -12.74 5.75 -12.38
N ASP A 292 -11.79 4.83 -12.47
CA ASP A 292 -10.40 5.12 -12.82
C ASP A 292 -10.31 5.80 -14.20
N VAL A 293 -10.96 5.23 -15.20
CA VAL A 293 -11.01 5.79 -16.57
C VAL A 293 -11.75 7.14 -16.58
N TYR A 294 -12.89 7.26 -15.87
CA TYR A 294 -13.64 8.52 -15.79
C TYR A 294 -12.80 9.67 -15.20
N ILE A 295 -11.94 9.39 -14.23
CA ILE A 295 -11.03 10.38 -13.62
C ILE A 295 -9.86 10.71 -14.55
N SER A 296 -9.44 9.77 -15.41
CA SER A 296 -8.31 9.94 -16.32
C SER A 296 -8.58 10.94 -17.44
N ASP A 297 -7.58 11.20 -18.25
CA ASP A 297 -7.75 12.01 -19.47
C ASP A 297 -8.43 11.21 -20.63
N ASP A 298 -8.50 9.88 -20.47
CA ASP A 298 -9.13 8.96 -21.45
C ASP A 298 -10.61 8.67 -21.12
N TYR A 299 -11.29 9.58 -20.40
CA TYR A 299 -12.67 9.40 -19.94
C TYR A 299 -13.67 9.12 -21.06
N GLU A 300 -13.35 9.48 -22.30
CA GLU A 300 -14.18 9.17 -23.46
C GLU A 300 -14.37 7.66 -23.67
N ASP A 301 -13.41 6.84 -23.24
CA ASP A 301 -13.50 5.37 -23.34
C ASP A 301 -14.71 4.80 -22.58
N VAL A 302 -15.21 5.51 -21.57
CA VAL A 302 -16.41 5.11 -20.81
C VAL A 302 -17.60 6.05 -21.00
N LEU A 303 -17.42 7.20 -21.65
CA LEU A 303 -18.48 8.19 -21.91
C LEU A 303 -18.89 8.28 -23.38
N ALA A 304 -18.24 7.58 -24.30
CA ALA A 304 -18.62 7.58 -25.72
C ALA A 304 -20.04 7.04 -25.91
N ASP A 305 -20.72 7.54 -26.93
CA ASP A 305 -22.06 7.08 -27.32
C ASP A 305 -22.00 5.60 -27.73
N GLY A 306 -22.92 4.80 -27.20
CA GLY A 306 -22.95 3.36 -27.38
C GLY A 306 -22.06 2.57 -26.42
N VAL A 307 -21.33 3.26 -25.52
CA VAL A 307 -20.47 2.66 -24.51
C VAL A 307 -20.98 2.97 -23.10
N TRP A 308 -21.31 4.23 -22.82
CA TRP A 308 -21.67 4.67 -21.46
C TRP A 308 -22.88 3.92 -20.89
N GLU A 309 -23.81 3.47 -21.75
CA GLU A 309 -25.01 2.73 -21.35
C GLU A 309 -24.69 1.40 -20.64
N GLN A 310 -23.48 0.87 -20.84
CA GLN A 310 -23.04 -0.36 -20.18
C GLN A 310 -22.74 -0.13 -18.70
N PHE A 311 -22.43 1.10 -18.31
CA PHE A 311 -21.96 1.43 -16.97
C PHE A 311 -22.94 2.31 -16.20
N PHE A 312 -23.65 3.20 -16.88
CA PHE A 312 -24.45 4.26 -16.27
C PHE A 312 -25.92 4.21 -16.67
N LYS A 313 -26.80 4.60 -15.75
CA LYS A 313 -28.25 4.78 -16.03
C LYS A 313 -28.52 6.01 -16.88
N THR A 314 -27.70 7.04 -16.71
CA THR A 314 -27.72 8.28 -17.48
C THR A 314 -26.29 8.70 -17.75
N LYS A 315 -26.03 9.31 -18.92
CA LYS A 315 -24.69 9.76 -19.29
C LYS A 315 -24.23 10.86 -18.34
N PRO A 316 -23.17 10.63 -17.52
CA PRO A 316 -22.65 11.66 -16.66
C PRO A 316 -21.85 12.70 -17.44
N GLU A 317 -21.81 13.92 -16.94
CA GLU A 317 -20.90 14.96 -17.45
C GLU A 317 -19.45 14.60 -17.10
N PRO A 318 -18.48 14.86 -17.98
CA PRO A 318 -17.08 14.59 -17.70
C PRO A 318 -16.57 15.47 -16.56
N LEU A 319 -15.60 14.95 -15.82
CA LEU A 319 -14.83 15.73 -14.84
C LEU A 319 -13.73 16.51 -15.56
N THR A 320 -13.92 17.83 -15.69
CA THR A 320 -13.01 18.67 -16.46
C THR A 320 -11.64 18.83 -15.81
N LYS A 321 -10.63 19.22 -16.59
CA LYS A 321 -9.29 19.50 -16.07
C LYS A 321 -9.29 20.63 -15.03
N GLU A 322 -10.14 21.63 -15.23
CA GLU A 322 -10.32 22.75 -14.31
C GLU A 322 -10.92 22.27 -12.99
N GLU A 323 -11.96 21.45 -13.03
CA GLU A 323 -12.58 20.86 -11.83
C GLU A 323 -11.59 20.00 -11.05
N LYS A 324 -10.82 19.13 -11.73
CA LYS A 324 -9.74 18.35 -11.10
C LYS A 324 -8.73 19.25 -10.40
N LYS A 325 -8.27 20.30 -11.10
CA LYS A 325 -7.27 21.23 -10.56
C LYS A 325 -7.79 21.99 -9.33
N GLU A 326 -9.03 22.48 -9.38
CA GLU A 326 -9.64 23.19 -8.25
C GLU A 326 -9.83 22.24 -7.04
N TRP A 327 -10.26 21.00 -7.27
CA TRP A 327 -10.38 20.02 -6.22
C TRP A 327 -9.02 19.68 -5.57
N LEU A 328 -7.99 19.47 -6.39
CA LEU A 328 -6.65 19.14 -5.89
C LEU A 328 -5.99 20.31 -5.11
N LYS A 329 -6.40 21.56 -5.32
CA LYS A 329 -5.95 22.68 -4.46
C LYS A 329 -6.43 22.56 -3.02
N THR A 330 -7.51 21.85 -2.76
CA THR A 330 -8.02 21.58 -1.40
C THR A 330 -7.31 20.42 -0.72
N PHE A 331 -6.49 19.66 -1.47
CA PHE A 331 -5.72 18.55 -0.95
C PHE A 331 -4.57 19.05 -0.07
N SER A 332 -4.53 18.60 1.18
CA SER A 332 -3.60 19.12 2.20
C SER A 332 -3.30 18.07 3.27
N VAL A 333 -2.36 18.38 4.16
CA VAL A 333 -1.96 17.54 5.30
C VAL A 333 -1.54 16.15 4.83
N VAL A 334 -0.73 16.10 3.77
CA VAL A 334 -0.16 14.87 3.23
C VAL A 334 1.29 14.74 3.68
N SER A 335 1.67 13.53 4.06
CA SER A 335 3.03 13.16 4.41
C SER A 335 3.69 12.40 3.26
N LEU A 336 4.98 12.65 3.04
CA LEU A 336 5.77 12.05 1.96
C LEU A 336 7.01 11.38 2.53
N GLY A 337 7.20 10.09 2.24
CA GLY A 337 8.43 9.35 2.50
C GLY A 337 9.17 9.00 1.22
N SER A 338 10.50 8.97 1.28
CA SER A 338 11.37 8.51 0.19
C SER A 338 12.41 7.52 0.72
N ASP A 339 12.64 6.45 -0.01
CA ASP A 339 13.61 5.41 0.37
C ASP A 339 15.08 5.84 0.20
N ALA A 340 15.33 6.94 -0.52
CA ALA A 340 16.64 7.59 -0.63
C ALA A 340 16.46 9.10 -0.79
N PHE A 341 17.58 9.83 -0.85
CA PHE A 341 17.54 11.28 -0.94
C PHE A 341 16.84 11.81 -2.22
N PHE A 342 16.21 12.94 -2.11
CA PHE A 342 15.75 13.71 -3.27
C PHE A 342 16.95 14.46 -3.89
N PRO A 343 17.23 14.26 -5.20
CA PRO A 343 18.37 14.90 -5.82
C PRO A 343 18.17 16.40 -6.08
N PHE A 344 16.90 16.85 -6.28
CA PHE A 344 16.56 18.23 -6.60
C PHE A 344 15.20 18.60 -6.03
N GLY A 345 14.94 19.91 -5.89
CA GLY A 345 13.70 20.49 -5.41
C GLY A 345 12.47 20.24 -6.29
N ASP A 346 12.64 19.80 -7.54
CA ASP A 346 11.53 19.44 -8.44
C ASP A 346 10.66 18.32 -7.87
N ASN A 347 11.23 17.41 -7.08
CA ASN A 347 10.48 16.40 -6.33
C ASN A 347 9.53 17.05 -5.31
N ILE A 348 9.97 18.08 -4.62
CA ILE A 348 9.16 18.84 -3.66
C ILE A 348 8.08 19.66 -4.37
N GLU A 349 8.41 20.29 -5.51
CA GLU A 349 7.43 20.99 -6.35
C GLU A 349 6.31 20.02 -6.81
N ARG A 350 6.68 18.78 -7.20
CA ARG A 350 5.67 17.76 -7.52
C ARG A 350 4.83 17.38 -6.31
N ALA A 351 5.47 17.16 -5.17
CA ALA A 351 4.81 16.78 -3.93
C ALA A 351 3.82 17.84 -3.44
N LYS A 352 4.18 19.12 -3.57
CA LYS A 352 3.30 20.25 -3.20
C LYS A 352 1.95 20.19 -3.91
N ARG A 353 1.92 19.80 -5.18
CA ARG A 353 0.67 19.69 -5.96
C ARG A 353 -0.29 18.63 -5.44
N SER A 354 0.21 17.63 -4.72
CA SER A 354 -0.58 16.59 -4.04
C SER A 354 -0.75 16.85 -2.54
N GLY A 355 -0.68 18.11 -2.10
CA GLY A 355 -1.00 18.51 -0.74
C GLY A 355 0.05 18.17 0.33
N VAL A 356 1.27 17.82 -0.05
CA VAL A 356 2.33 17.47 0.90
C VAL A 356 2.73 18.68 1.75
N GLN A 357 2.80 18.46 3.06
CA GLN A 357 3.25 19.41 4.07
C GLN A 357 4.39 18.85 4.93
N PHE A 358 4.53 17.53 4.99
CA PHE A 358 5.51 16.84 5.82
C PHE A 358 6.32 15.86 4.96
N VAL A 359 7.65 15.88 5.13
CA VAL A 359 8.56 15.06 4.32
C VAL A 359 9.57 14.35 5.22
N ALA A 360 9.83 13.07 4.93
CA ALA A 360 10.92 12.33 5.51
C ALA A 360 11.76 11.68 4.41
N GLN A 361 13.06 11.93 4.41
CA GLN A 361 14.03 11.37 3.48
C GLN A 361 15.42 11.33 4.11
N PRO A 362 16.37 10.52 3.59
CA PRO A 362 17.68 10.39 4.27
C PRO A 362 18.52 11.64 4.28
N GLY A 363 18.44 12.51 3.27
CA GLY A 363 19.44 13.53 3.02
C GLY A 363 20.72 12.94 2.42
N GLY A 364 21.73 13.78 2.21
CA GLY A 364 23.04 13.38 1.67
C GLY A 364 23.22 13.63 0.17
N SER A 365 22.31 14.37 -0.46
CA SER A 365 22.50 14.88 -1.82
C SER A 365 23.44 16.10 -1.81
N ILE A 366 24.21 16.28 -2.87
CA ILE A 366 24.99 17.49 -3.10
C ILE A 366 24.08 18.73 -3.17
N ARG A 367 22.81 18.54 -3.49
CA ARG A 367 21.80 19.60 -3.63
C ARG A 367 20.76 19.58 -2.50
N ASP A 368 21.12 19.13 -1.31
CA ASP A 368 20.24 19.18 -0.13
C ASP A 368 19.78 20.61 0.18
N ASP A 369 20.65 21.61 -0.05
CA ASP A 369 20.31 23.02 0.06
C ASP A 369 19.08 23.41 -0.78
N ASN A 370 19.07 23.02 -2.04
CA ASN A 370 17.97 23.30 -2.96
C ASN A 370 16.66 22.58 -2.55
N VAL A 371 16.76 21.36 -2.04
CA VAL A 371 15.61 20.60 -1.55
C VAL A 371 15.03 21.26 -0.29
N ILE A 372 15.88 21.68 0.66
CA ILE A 372 15.47 22.38 1.88
C ILE A 372 14.81 23.73 1.54
N GLU A 373 15.45 24.54 0.69
CA GLU A 373 14.90 25.83 0.24
C GLU A 373 13.52 25.68 -0.41
N THR A 374 13.32 24.63 -1.20
CA THR A 374 12.01 24.38 -1.83
C THR A 374 10.95 24.00 -0.79
N CYS A 375 11.30 23.22 0.23
CA CYS A 375 10.40 22.94 1.35
C CYS A 375 10.07 24.22 2.14
N ASP A 376 11.06 25.07 2.43
CA ASP A 376 10.87 26.31 3.16
C ASP A 376 9.97 27.30 2.40
N LYS A 377 10.12 27.38 1.07
CA LYS A 377 9.24 28.16 0.19
C LYS A 377 7.76 27.85 0.40
N TYR A 378 7.43 26.60 0.71
CA TYR A 378 6.06 26.13 0.91
C TYR A 378 5.71 25.90 2.39
N ASN A 379 6.55 26.35 3.32
CA ASN A 379 6.37 26.16 4.76
C ASN A 379 6.21 24.68 5.17
N MET A 380 6.85 23.77 4.43
CA MET A 380 6.86 22.35 4.77
C MET A 380 7.83 22.06 5.91
N THR A 381 7.55 20.98 6.64
CA THR A 381 8.50 20.39 7.60
C THR A 381 9.16 19.18 6.99
N MET A 382 10.50 19.15 6.95
CA MET A 382 11.27 18.02 6.43
C MET A 382 12.24 17.49 7.47
N SER A 383 12.19 16.18 7.68
CA SER A 383 13.13 15.41 8.49
C SER A 383 14.14 14.69 7.60
N PHE A 384 15.42 14.80 7.95
CA PHE A 384 16.47 13.93 7.43
C PHE A 384 16.64 12.74 8.37
N THR A 385 16.28 11.55 7.88
CA THR A 385 16.37 10.31 8.66
C THR A 385 17.79 9.77 8.73
N GLY A 386 18.66 10.16 7.80
CA GLY A 386 20.03 9.63 7.66
C GLY A 386 20.08 8.17 7.19
N ILE A 387 18.96 7.58 6.78
CA ILE A 387 18.83 6.15 6.53
C ILE A 387 18.22 5.90 5.16
N ARG A 388 18.94 5.14 4.34
CA ARG A 388 18.48 4.62 3.06
C ARG A 388 17.71 3.32 3.28
N LEU A 389 16.55 3.19 2.62
CA LEU A 389 15.65 2.04 2.74
C LEU A 389 15.56 1.22 1.46
N PHE A 390 16.62 1.07 0.71
CA PHE A 390 16.61 0.28 -0.53
C PHE A 390 16.18 -1.16 -0.28
N HIS A 391 15.30 -1.64 -1.14
CA HIS A 391 14.79 -3.00 -1.14
C HIS A 391 14.85 -3.55 -2.57
N HIS A 392 15.58 -4.64 -2.74
CA HIS A 392 15.80 -5.29 -4.04
C HIS A 392 15.58 -6.78 -3.99
#